data_a7711ce4b759de73ac80ff5691e92bd1
#
_entry.id   a7711ce4b759de73ac80ff5691e92bd1
#
_cell.length_a   1.000
_cell.length_b   1.000
_cell.length_c   1.000
_cell.angle_alpha   90.00
_cell.angle_beta   90.00
_cell.angle_gamma   90.00
#
_symmetry.space_group_name_H-M   'P 1'
#
loop_
_entity.id
_entity.type
_entity.pdbx_description
1 polymer ?
#
loop_
_entity_poly.entity_id
_entity_poly.type
_entity_poly.pdbx_seq_one_letter_code
_entity_poly.pdbx_strand_id
1 'polypeptide(L)'
;LFSLAQEEVALEENQFLELISPSGEVTLARYFEGRIYPLYQADKKPFGVNYRNCGQAFVMESLLMDAESAPFVFVKSPAGTGKTFLALACALEQTVDLNVYRNILYTRCNVRFDSEELGALPGTELEKMSPLVRPAMDNLEHLAELRFHRSFLTDNDVPERISEYGQYLIDKDILRIELSLIHI
;
A
#
# COMPACT_ATOMS: atom_id res chain seq x y z
N LEU A 1 -21.00 -13.20 21.53
CA LEU A 1 -20.74 -12.47 22.77
C LEU A 1 -19.49 -13.08 23.40
N PHE A 2 -18.33 -12.48 23.21
CA PHE A 2 -17.11 -12.91 23.86
C PHE A 2 -17.12 -12.35 25.29
N SER A 3 -17.16 -13.21 26.28
CA SER A 3 -16.90 -12.84 27.66
C SER A 3 -15.39 -12.64 27.80
N LEU A 4 -14.96 -11.40 27.92
CA LEU A 4 -13.60 -11.11 28.37
C LEU A 4 -13.47 -11.59 29.82
N ALA A 5 -12.48 -12.45 30.09
CA ALA A 5 -12.12 -12.77 31.45
C ALA A 5 -11.75 -11.48 32.19
N GLN A 6 -12.10 -11.38 33.43
CA GLN A 6 -12.18 -10.24 34.34
C GLN A 6 -10.90 -9.35 34.53
N GLU A 7 -10.03 -9.24 33.56
CA GLU A 7 -9.02 -8.19 33.55
C GLU A 7 -9.54 -7.06 32.63
N GLU A 8 -9.74 -5.88 33.18
CA GLU A 8 -10.03 -4.67 32.43
C GLU A 8 -8.82 -4.34 31.58
N VAL A 9 -8.78 -4.82 30.34
CA VAL A 9 -7.80 -4.43 29.36
C VAL A 9 -8.19 -3.05 28.84
N ALA A 10 -7.45 -2.01 29.23
CA ALA A 10 -7.63 -0.69 28.63
C ALA A 10 -7.21 -0.74 27.16
N LEU A 11 -8.15 -0.54 26.25
CA LEU A 11 -7.91 -0.46 24.81
C LEU A 11 -7.83 0.99 24.38
N GLU A 12 -6.91 1.29 23.48
CA GLU A 12 -6.77 2.61 22.86
C GLU A 12 -7.63 2.71 21.59
N GLU A 13 -8.13 3.91 21.30
CA GLU A 13 -8.90 4.16 20.09
C GLU A 13 -8.09 3.81 18.84
N ASN A 14 -8.69 3.07 17.91
CA ASN A 14 -8.07 2.50 16.70
C ASN A 14 -7.03 1.40 16.96
N GLN A 15 -6.95 0.86 18.16
CA GLN A 15 -6.06 -0.26 18.43
C GLN A 15 -6.46 -1.50 17.64
N PHE A 16 -5.51 -2.11 16.95
CA PHE A 16 -5.68 -3.39 16.26
C PHE A 16 -5.45 -4.56 17.22
N LEU A 17 -6.22 -5.62 17.06
CA LEU A 17 -6.29 -6.75 17.95
C LEU A 17 -6.25 -8.09 17.21
N GLU A 18 -5.61 -9.07 17.83
CA GLU A 18 -5.75 -10.49 17.50
C GLU A 18 -6.64 -11.13 18.58
N LEU A 19 -7.85 -11.52 18.22
CA LEU A 19 -8.77 -12.22 19.12
C LEU A 19 -8.57 -13.71 18.94
N ILE A 20 -8.13 -14.38 19.99
CA ILE A 20 -7.90 -15.82 19.99
C ILE A 20 -9.03 -16.52 20.71
N SER A 21 -9.77 -17.37 20.02
CA SER A 21 -10.82 -18.19 20.64
C SER A 21 -10.22 -19.31 21.49
N PRO A 22 -10.97 -19.93 22.41
CA PRO A 22 -10.54 -21.10 23.14
C PRO A 22 -10.16 -22.28 22.25
N SER A 23 -10.66 -22.36 21.02
CA SER A 23 -10.30 -23.35 20.02
C SER A 23 -9.00 -23.02 19.26
N GLY A 24 -8.39 -21.86 19.52
CA GLY A 24 -7.19 -21.39 18.83
C GLY A 24 -7.44 -20.67 17.50
N GLU A 25 -8.70 -20.41 17.17
CA GLU A 25 -9.06 -19.61 15.99
C GLU A 25 -8.73 -18.14 16.22
N VAL A 26 -8.07 -17.50 15.25
CA VAL A 26 -7.63 -16.10 15.31
C VAL A 26 -8.55 -15.25 14.45
N THR A 27 -9.13 -14.20 15.03
CA THR A 27 -9.89 -13.17 14.34
C THR A 27 -9.17 -11.84 14.49
N LEU A 28 -8.82 -11.19 13.39
CA LEU A 28 -8.24 -9.85 13.40
C LEU A 28 -9.35 -8.81 13.55
N ALA A 29 -9.13 -7.83 14.42
CA ALA A 29 -10.14 -6.84 14.77
C ALA A 29 -9.51 -5.47 15.06
N ARG A 30 -10.38 -4.45 15.14
CA ARG A 30 -10.05 -3.08 15.54
C ARG A 30 -11.01 -2.63 16.64
N TYR A 31 -10.48 -1.97 17.67
CA TYR A 31 -11.27 -1.26 18.65
C TYR A 31 -11.58 0.15 18.15
N PHE A 32 -12.86 0.54 18.18
CA PHE A 32 -13.32 1.84 17.74
C PHE A 32 -14.61 2.21 18.46
N GLU A 33 -14.71 3.41 19.01
CA GLU A 33 -15.89 3.94 19.72
C GLU A 33 -16.47 2.98 20.76
N GLY A 34 -15.60 2.41 21.61
CA GLY A 34 -16.01 1.50 22.67
C GLY A 34 -16.40 0.10 22.22
N ARG A 35 -16.14 -0.29 20.96
CA ARG A 35 -16.52 -1.58 20.41
C ARG A 35 -15.37 -2.24 19.63
N ILE A 36 -15.43 -3.55 19.49
CA ILE A 36 -14.47 -4.33 18.70
C ILE A 36 -15.15 -4.77 17.40
N TYR A 37 -14.55 -4.39 16.28
CA TYR A 37 -15.01 -4.73 14.93
C TYR A 37 -14.01 -5.66 14.27
N PRO A 38 -14.43 -6.79 13.67
CA PRO A 38 -13.58 -7.58 12.80
C PRO A 38 -13.05 -6.73 11.64
N LEU A 39 -11.85 -7.03 11.15
CA LEU A 39 -11.33 -6.39 9.94
C LEU A 39 -12.21 -6.76 8.75
N TYR A 40 -12.39 -5.80 7.87
CA TYR A 40 -13.24 -5.96 6.70
C TYR A 40 -12.53 -5.65 5.39
N GLN A 41 -11.71 -4.60 5.38
CA GLN A 41 -11.08 -4.13 4.14
C GLN A 41 -9.92 -5.04 3.72
N ALA A 42 -9.12 -5.50 4.69
CA ALA A 42 -7.97 -6.37 4.41
C ALA A 42 -8.36 -7.68 3.72
N ASP A 43 -9.52 -8.23 4.05
CA ASP A 43 -10.02 -9.48 3.47
C ASP A 43 -10.52 -9.34 2.03
N LYS A 44 -10.74 -8.12 1.54
CA LYS A 44 -11.14 -7.83 0.14
C LYS A 44 -10.03 -8.06 -0.89
N LYS A 45 -8.80 -8.31 -0.44
CA LYS A 45 -7.64 -8.56 -1.30
C LYS A 45 -7.40 -7.41 -2.28
N PRO A 46 -7.11 -6.20 -1.79
CA PRO A 46 -6.95 -5.03 -2.62
C PRO A 46 -5.97 -5.29 -3.75
N PHE A 47 -6.38 -4.96 -4.97
CA PHE A 47 -5.65 -5.23 -6.21
C PHE A 47 -5.12 -6.68 -6.33
N GLY A 48 -5.86 -7.64 -5.77
CA GLY A 48 -5.52 -9.07 -5.77
C GLY A 48 -4.48 -9.49 -4.73
N VAL A 49 -4.01 -8.60 -3.88
CA VAL A 49 -2.99 -8.88 -2.86
C VAL A 49 -3.59 -9.52 -1.61
N ASN A 50 -2.97 -10.60 -1.12
CA ASN A 50 -3.27 -11.18 0.18
C ASN A 50 -2.20 -10.74 1.20
N TYR A 51 -2.61 -10.40 2.41
CA TYR A 51 -1.67 -10.24 3.52
C TYR A 51 -1.06 -11.60 3.92
N ARG A 52 0.16 -11.55 4.47
CA ARG A 52 0.92 -12.74 4.92
C ARG A 52 1.02 -12.84 6.45
N ASN A 53 0.68 -11.77 7.15
CA ASN A 53 0.67 -11.69 8.60
C ASN A 53 -0.29 -10.60 9.08
N CYS A 54 -0.60 -10.59 10.37
CA CYS A 54 -1.52 -9.62 11.00
C CYS A 54 -1.09 -8.16 10.78
N GLY A 55 0.21 -7.86 10.88
CA GLY A 55 0.71 -6.50 10.66
C GLY A 55 0.41 -5.97 9.25
N GLN A 56 0.54 -6.82 8.22
CA GLN A 56 0.15 -6.45 6.86
C GLN A 56 -1.36 -6.25 6.72
N ALA A 57 -2.17 -7.10 7.37
CA ALA A 57 -3.62 -6.94 7.39
C ALA A 57 -4.02 -5.60 8.04
N PHE A 58 -3.40 -5.22 9.15
CA PHE A 58 -3.65 -3.95 9.83
C PHE A 58 -3.29 -2.74 8.98
N VAL A 59 -2.16 -2.82 8.25
CA VAL A 59 -1.76 -1.77 7.29
C VAL A 59 -2.77 -1.64 6.17
N MET A 60 -3.19 -2.76 5.55
CA MET A 60 -4.17 -2.75 4.47
C MET A 60 -5.52 -2.21 4.95
N GLU A 61 -5.99 -2.65 6.13
CA GLU A 61 -7.21 -2.11 6.74
C GLU A 61 -7.14 -0.60 6.89
N SER A 62 -6.04 -0.08 7.45
CA SER A 62 -5.86 1.36 7.67
C SER A 62 -5.81 2.15 6.37
N LEU A 63 -5.11 1.64 5.34
CA LEU A 63 -4.95 2.31 4.05
C LEU A 63 -6.24 2.34 3.20
N LEU A 64 -7.17 1.42 3.47
CA LEU A 64 -8.45 1.33 2.76
C LEU A 64 -9.61 1.99 3.50
N MET A 65 -9.37 2.58 4.69
CA MET A 65 -10.35 3.43 5.35
C MET A 65 -10.67 4.67 4.50
N ASP A 66 -11.84 5.23 4.71
CA ASP A 66 -12.20 6.50 4.10
C ASP A 66 -11.34 7.66 4.64
N ALA A 67 -11.24 8.74 3.85
CA ALA A 67 -10.39 9.89 4.18
C ALA A 67 -10.85 10.66 5.43
N GLU A 68 -12.10 10.51 5.86
CA GLU A 68 -12.60 11.13 7.10
C GLU A 68 -12.11 10.34 8.31
N SER A 69 -12.14 9.00 8.23
CA SER A 69 -11.71 8.11 9.31
C SER A 69 -10.19 8.01 9.44
N ALA A 70 -9.46 8.02 8.33
CA ALA A 70 -7.99 7.89 8.30
C ALA A 70 -7.34 8.82 7.25
N PRO A 71 -7.35 10.15 7.47
CA PRO A 71 -6.77 11.10 6.51
C PRO A 71 -5.25 10.95 6.37
N PHE A 72 -4.58 10.41 7.37
CA PHE A 72 -3.14 10.14 7.39
C PHE A 72 -2.86 8.76 7.97
N VAL A 73 -2.05 7.97 7.27
CA VAL A 73 -1.58 6.66 7.74
C VAL A 73 -0.06 6.62 7.76
N PHE A 74 0.52 6.37 8.92
CA PHE A 74 1.96 6.24 9.10
C PHE A 74 2.33 4.78 9.28
N VAL A 75 3.13 4.22 8.35
CA VAL A 75 3.57 2.82 8.40
C VAL A 75 5.03 2.74 8.78
N LYS A 76 5.31 2.27 10.01
CA LYS A 76 6.66 2.05 10.52
C LYS A 76 6.92 0.56 10.68
N SER A 77 7.93 0.05 9.97
CA SER A 77 8.37 -1.35 10.07
C SER A 77 9.78 -1.52 9.50
N PRO A 78 10.49 -2.63 9.74
CA PRO A 78 11.78 -2.93 9.13
C PRO A 78 11.75 -2.87 7.60
N ALA A 79 12.92 -2.79 6.97
CA ALA A 79 13.04 -2.90 5.51
C ALA A 79 12.55 -4.30 5.03
N GLY A 80 12.05 -4.38 3.79
CA GLY A 80 11.63 -5.65 3.18
C GLY A 80 10.29 -6.20 3.67
N THR A 81 9.52 -5.50 4.50
CA THR A 81 8.21 -5.96 5.02
C THR A 81 7.03 -5.70 4.07
N GLY A 82 7.27 -5.14 2.88
CA GLY A 82 6.24 -4.91 1.87
C GLY A 82 5.48 -3.58 1.98
N LYS A 83 5.96 -2.59 2.77
CA LYS A 83 5.26 -1.30 2.96
C LYS A 83 4.83 -0.63 1.67
N THR A 84 5.79 -0.40 0.76
CA THR A 84 5.53 0.27 -0.52
C THR A 84 4.62 -0.56 -1.41
N PHE A 85 4.82 -1.88 -1.43
CA PHE A 85 3.99 -2.82 -2.18
C PHE A 85 2.53 -2.78 -1.74
N LEU A 86 2.28 -2.84 -0.42
CA LEU A 86 0.91 -2.76 0.14
C LEU A 86 0.28 -1.39 -0.09
N ALA A 87 1.06 -0.31 0.07
CA ALA A 87 0.57 1.03 -0.17
C ALA A 87 0.13 1.23 -1.64
N LEU A 88 0.94 0.75 -2.60
CA LEU A 88 0.60 0.81 -4.02
C LEU A 88 -0.61 -0.09 -4.34
N ALA A 89 -0.71 -1.29 -3.76
CA ALA A 89 -1.87 -2.16 -3.95
C ALA A 89 -3.17 -1.51 -3.48
N CYS A 90 -3.18 -0.93 -2.28
CA CYS A 90 -4.34 -0.22 -1.75
C CYS A 90 -4.67 1.05 -2.55
N ALA A 91 -3.65 1.78 -3.01
CA ALA A 91 -3.85 2.97 -3.83
C ALA A 91 -4.44 2.62 -5.21
N LEU A 92 -3.95 1.56 -5.86
CA LEU A 92 -4.50 1.07 -7.14
C LEU A 92 -5.93 0.56 -6.98
N GLU A 93 -6.22 -0.18 -5.91
CA GLU A 93 -7.60 -0.59 -5.60
C GLU A 93 -8.55 0.59 -5.56
N GLN A 94 -8.18 1.64 -4.82
CA GLN A 94 -9.02 2.82 -4.63
C GLN A 94 -9.11 3.71 -5.88
N THR A 95 -8.08 3.70 -6.74
CA THR A 95 -8.03 4.58 -7.91
C THR A 95 -8.53 3.88 -9.17
N VAL A 96 -8.11 2.62 -9.41
CA VAL A 96 -8.41 1.89 -10.65
C VAL A 96 -9.71 1.09 -10.52
N ASP A 97 -9.84 0.32 -9.44
CA ASP A 97 -10.98 -0.61 -9.29
C ASP A 97 -12.22 0.09 -8.70
N LEU A 98 -12.04 0.88 -7.64
CA LEU A 98 -13.15 1.52 -6.93
C LEU A 98 -13.46 2.96 -7.39
N ASN A 99 -12.53 3.59 -8.13
CA ASN A 99 -12.66 4.99 -8.58
C ASN A 99 -12.97 6.00 -7.45
N VAL A 100 -12.44 5.73 -6.24
CA VAL A 100 -12.58 6.64 -5.09
C VAL A 100 -11.71 7.88 -5.28
N TYR A 101 -10.50 7.69 -5.78
CA TYR A 101 -9.56 8.77 -6.08
C TYR A 101 -9.26 8.83 -7.57
N ARG A 102 -8.91 10.03 -8.04
CA ARG A 102 -8.61 10.27 -9.46
C ARG A 102 -7.22 9.78 -9.86
N ASN A 103 -6.24 10.01 -9.01
CA ASN A 103 -4.85 9.67 -9.28
C ASN A 103 -4.07 9.36 -8.00
N ILE A 104 -2.91 8.75 -8.18
CA ILE A 104 -1.94 8.41 -7.15
C ILE A 104 -0.75 9.37 -7.32
N LEU A 105 -0.38 10.06 -6.25
CA LEU A 105 0.87 10.81 -6.20
C LEU A 105 1.89 10.01 -5.41
N TYR A 106 2.91 9.48 -6.11
CA TYR A 106 4.03 8.82 -5.48
C TYR A 106 5.17 9.83 -5.31
N THR A 107 5.53 10.09 -4.06
CA THR A 107 6.67 10.97 -3.77
C THR A 107 7.72 10.24 -2.94
N ARG A 108 8.98 10.52 -3.22
CA ARG A 108 10.11 10.01 -2.46
C ARG A 108 11.08 11.16 -2.17
N CYS A 109 11.51 11.22 -0.92
CA CYS A 109 12.56 12.14 -0.53
C CYS A 109 13.90 11.69 -1.14
N ASN A 110 14.51 12.57 -1.92
CA ASN A 110 15.88 12.39 -2.38
C ASN A 110 16.80 13.00 -1.31
N VAL A 111 17.16 12.21 -0.30
CA VAL A 111 18.23 12.60 0.63
C VAL A 111 19.53 12.43 -0.15
N ARG A 112 20.13 13.54 -0.57
CA ARG A 112 21.50 13.54 -1.10
C ARG A 112 22.44 13.14 0.04
N PHE A 113 22.84 11.90 0.07
CA PHE A 113 24.06 11.51 0.73
C PHE A 113 25.20 12.01 -0.17
N ASP A 114 25.85 13.08 0.23
CA ASP A 114 26.93 13.79 -0.44
C ASP A 114 26.66 14.35 -1.85
N SER A 115 26.94 15.64 -1.97
CA SER A 115 26.68 16.49 -3.13
C SER A 115 27.53 16.18 -4.39
N GLU A 116 28.33 15.13 -4.38
CA GLU A 116 29.26 14.81 -5.48
C GLU A 116 28.81 13.67 -6.42
N GLU A 117 27.93 12.78 -6.01
CA GLU A 117 27.65 11.57 -6.80
C GLU A 117 26.57 11.71 -7.88
N LEU A 118 25.57 12.57 -7.71
CA LEU A 118 24.51 12.73 -8.72
C LEU A 118 24.88 13.66 -9.88
N GLY A 119 25.82 14.57 -9.66
CA GLY A 119 26.33 15.47 -10.70
C GLY A 119 27.24 14.78 -11.72
N ALA A 120 27.82 13.63 -11.38
CA ALA A 120 28.78 12.89 -12.19
C ALA A 120 28.16 11.72 -13.00
N LEU A 121 26.88 11.38 -12.80
CA LEU A 121 26.24 10.34 -13.59
C LEU A 121 25.94 10.87 -15.01
N PRO A 122 26.48 10.23 -16.07
CA PRO A 122 26.10 10.56 -17.43
C PRO A 122 24.65 10.13 -17.68
N GLY A 123 23.86 10.99 -18.33
CA GLY A 123 22.49 10.68 -18.71
C GLY A 123 21.52 11.86 -18.54
N THR A 124 20.31 11.67 -19.05
CA THR A 124 19.19 12.62 -18.90
C THR A 124 18.72 12.69 -17.45
N GLU A 125 17.97 13.72 -17.07
CA GLU A 125 17.38 13.82 -15.71
C GLU A 125 16.56 12.58 -15.33
N LEU A 126 15.83 12.00 -16.29
CA LEU A 126 15.05 10.77 -16.12
C LEU A 126 15.95 9.55 -15.81
N GLU A 127 17.10 9.43 -16.46
CA GLU A 127 18.05 8.35 -16.20
C GLU A 127 18.70 8.48 -14.81
N LYS A 128 18.97 9.72 -14.37
CA LYS A 128 19.47 10.00 -13.02
C LYS A 128 18.42 9.75 -11.94
N MET A 129 17.15 9.90 -12.27
CA MET A 129 16.03 9.61 -11.37
C MET A 129 15.69 8.12 -11.28
N SER A 130 16.13 7.33 -12.26
CA SER A 130 15.83 5.90 -12.39
C SER A 130 16.05 5.08 -11.09
N PRO A 131 17.15 5.23 -10.34
CA PRO A 131 17.37 4.45 -9.11
C PRO A 131 16.34 4.73 -8.00
N LEU A 132 15.74 5.92 -7.99
CA LEU A 132 14.74 6.32 -6.98
C LEU A 132 13.33 5.86 -7.36
N VAL A 133 13.03 5.80 -8.64
CA VAL A 133 11.73 5.42 -9.21
C VAL A 133 11.62 3.92 -9.41
N ARG A 134 12.72 3.25 -9.76
CA ARG A 134 12.77 1.82 -10.09
C ARG A 134 12.09 0.91 -9.05
N PRO A 135 12.29 1.08 -7.72
CA PRO A 135 11.59 0.23 -6.74
C PRO A 135 10.08 0.37 -6.77
N ALA A 136 9.53 1.52 -7.19
CA ALA A 136 8.09 1.68 -7.38
C ALA A 136 7.63 0.95 -8.64
N MET A 137 8.36 1.09 -9.74
CA MET A 137 8.07 0.41 -11.01
C MET A 137 8.12 -1.11 -10.87
N ASP A 138 9.14 -1.66 -10.19
CA ASP A 138 9.27 -3.09 -9.90
C ASP A 138 8.06 -3.61 -9.07
N ASN A 139 7.58 -2.83 -8.10
CA ASN A 139 6.37 -3.17 -7.34
C ASN A 139 5.10 -3.14 -8.21
N LEU A 140 4.98 -2.16 -9.11
CA LEU A 140 3.83 -2.04 -10.01
C LEU A 140 3.78 -3.19 -11.01
N GLU A 141 4.93 -3.58 -11.57
CA GLU A 141 5.03 -4.76 -12.43
C GLU A 141 4.56 -6.02 -11.70
N HIS A 142 5.05 -6.24 -10.47
CA HIS A 142 4.64 -7.38 -9.67
C HIS A 142 3.15 -7.36 -9.30
N LEU A 143 2.58 -6.20 -9.02
CA LEU A 143 1.14 -6.03 -8.79
C LEU A 143 0.33 -6.34 -10.04
N ALA A 144 0.79 -5.90 -11.21
CA ALA A 144 0.18 -6.22 -12.49
C ALA A 144 0.20 -7.73 -12.77
N GLU A 145 1.33 -8.40 -12.51
CA GLU A 145 1.42 -9.86 -12.62
C GLU A 145 0.38 -10.57 -11.73
N LEU A 146 0.25 -10.17 -10.48
CA LEU A 146 -0.71 -10.76 -9.56
C LEU A 146 -2.16 -10.52 -10.00
N ARG A 147 -2.44 -9.35 -10.54
CA ARG A 147 -3.79 -8.95 -10.97
C ARG A 147 -4.19 -9.66 -12.25
N PHE A 148 -3.35 -9.59 -13.28
CA PHE A 148 -3.69 -10.01 -14.63
C PHE A 148 -3.47 -11.50 -14.90
N HIS A 149 -2.51 -12.16 -14.23
CA HIS A 149 -2.40 -13.61 -14.30
C HIS A 149 -3.58 -14.37 -13.66
N ARG A 150 -4.32 -13.70 -12.75
CA ARG A 150 -5.53 -14.30 -12.13
C ARG A 150 -6.82 -14.05 -12.91
N SER A 151 -6.81 -13.12 -13.82
CA SER A 151 -7.96 -12.81 -14.68
C SER A 151 -7.60 -13.17 -16.11
N PHE A 152 -8.38 -14.06 -16.72
CA PHE A 152 -8.44 -14.19 -18.17
C PHE A 152 -9.15 -12.94 -18.71
N LEU A 153 -8.47 -11.79 -18.68
CA LEU A 153 -9.06 -10.52 -19.08
C LEU A 153 -8.89 -10.31 -20.56
N THR A 154 -10.01 -10.26 -21.22
CA THR A 154 -10.26 -9.65 -22.54
C THR A 154 -10.43 -8.13 -22.41
N ASP A 155 -9.68 -7.47 -21.53
CA ASP A 155 -9.78 -6.04 -21.37
C ASP A 155 -8.80 -5.33 -22.31
N ASN A 156 -9.38 -4.57 -23.25
CA ASN A 156 -8.63 -3.75 -24.23
C ASN A 156 -7.85 -2.60 -23.57
N ASP A 157 -7.94 -2.44 -22.24
CA ASP A 157 -7.35 -1.35 -21.48
C ASP A 157 -6.08 -1.74 -20.71
N VAL A 158 -5.52 -2.91 -20.95
CA VAL A 158 -4.27 -3.37 -20.31
C VAL A 158 -3.14 -3.29 -21.32
N PRO A 159 -1.91 -2.81 -20.94
CA PRO A 159 -0.79 -2.79 -21.84
C PRO A 159 -0.43 -4.21 -22.30
N GLU A 160 0.04 -4.35 -23.54
CA GLU A 160 0.42 -5.64 -24.14
C GLU A 160 1.47 -6.38 -23.31
N ARG A 161 2.24 -5.63 -22.50
CA ARG A 161 3.28 -6.17 -21.61
C ARG A 161 3.07 -5.69 -20.19
N ILE A 162 3.06 -6.64 -19.28
CA ILE A 162 2.96 -6.38 -17.82
C ILE A 162 4.09 -5.45 -17.34
N SER A 163 5.30 -5.59 -17.89
CA SER A 163 6.45 -4.72 -17.58
C SER A 163 6.25 -3.24 -17.93
N GLU A 164 5.26 -2.92 -18.76
CA GLU A 164 4.92 -1.56 -19.16
C GLU A 164 3.79 -0.95 -18.29
N TYR A 165 3.25 -1.72 -17.33
CA TYR A 165 2.09 -1.29 -16.55
C TYR A 165 2.32 0.02 -15.77
N GLY A 166 3.50 0.18 -15.18
CA GLY A 166 3.85 1.44 -14.50
C GLY A 166 3.84 2.64 -15.45
N GLN A 167 4.39 2.49 -16.66
CA GLN A 167 4.37 3.53 -17.68
C GLN A 167 2.95 3.80 -18.17
N TYR A 168 2.15 2.77 -18.38
CA TYR A 168 0.75 2.89 -18.74
C TYR A 168 -0.05 3.74 -17.71
N LEU A 169 0.17 3.53 -16.41
CA LEU A 169 -0.48 4.32 -15.37
C LEU A 169 -0.06 5.79 -15.40
N ILE A 170 1.20 6.07 -15.75
CA ILE A 170 1.71 7.45 -15.92
C ILE A 170 1.07 8.10 -17.15
N ASP A 171 1.03 7.42 -18.28
CA ASP A 171 0.48 7.93 -19.54
C ASP A 171 -1.04 8.20 -19.44
N LYS A 172 -1.74 7.46 -18.60
CA LYS A 172 -3.18 7.67 -18.29
C LYS A 172 -3.43 8.72 -17.19
N ASP A 173 -2.40 9.36 -16.67
CA ASP A 173 -2.48 10.32 -15.53
C ASP A 173 -3.10 9.70 -14.25
N ILE A 174 -2.99 8.38 -14.11
CA ILE A 174 -3.40 7.65 -12.91
C ILE A 174 -2.30 7.71 -11.86
N LEU A 175 -1.03 7.60 -12.29
CA LEU A 175 0.14 7.68 -11.43
C LEU A 175 0.99 8.89 -11.80
N ARG A 176 1.30 9.71 -10.80
CA ARG A 176 2.29 10.80 -10.90
C ARG A 176 3.43 10.51 -9.95
N ILE A 177 4.66 10.66 -10.43
CA ILE A 177 5.87 10.47 -9.63
C ILE A 177 6.57 11.82 -9.48
N GLU A 178 6.72 12.26 -8.24
CA GLU A 178 7.40 13.50 -7.90
C GLU A 178 8.54 13.22 -6.91
N LEU A 179 9.74 13.66 -7.24
CA LEU A 179 10.87 13.59 -6.33
C LEU A 179 10.97 14.89 -5.53
N SER A 180 10.77 14.79 -4.23
CA SER A 180 10.93 15.93 -3.34
C SER A 180 12.41 16.15 -3.05
N LEU A 181 12.92 17.33 -3.44
CA LEU A 181 14.23 17.83 -3.03
C LEU A 181 14.04 18.50 -1.66
N ILE A 182 14.34 17.79 -0.58
CA ILE A 182 14.44 18.42 0.74
C ILE A 182 15.86 18.94 0.86
N HIS A 183 16.01 20.25 0.82
CA HIS A 183 17.21 20.92 1.30
C HIS A 183 17.11 21.01 2.82
N ILE A 184 17.87 20.18 3.53
CA ILE A 184 18.09 20.32 4.99
C ILE A 184 19.31 21.22 5.19
#